data_2f44f87636a0e8679d595cc7e67d3b37
#
_entry.id   2f44f87636a0e8679d595cc7e67d3b37
#
_cell.length_a   1.000
_cell.length_b   1.000
_cell.length_c   1.000
_cell.angle_alpha   90.00
_cell.angle_beta   90.00
_cell.angle_gamma   90.00
#
_symmetry.space_group_name_H-M   'P 1'
#
loop_
_entity.id
_entity.type
_entity.pdbx_description
1 polymer ?
#
loop_
_entity_poly.entity_id
_entity_poly.type
_entity_poly.pdbx_seq_one_letter_code
_entity_poly.pdbx_strand_id
1 'polypeptide(L)'
;AHGEHLLELGAGAGRNTPRYTGYDKITLLDYSRTQLEQAHAKLGDSPRYKFIAADVYRLPFVDGAFDGATMIRTLHHMSDAPAALAQVRRVLTGDATFILEYANKRNVKSMLRYLLKKQDWSPYTIDPVEYLPLNFDFHPAAIRQWMKDTGFRIERAITVSHFRVGFLKRAVPTGLLAWLDSLAGLTGNLWHLSPSVFIRAAMLDQTPAVQNTTKPTGGLACPACRAELEDTPPEIRCPGCGRAYEVKDG
;
A
#
# COMPACT_ATOMS: atom_id res chain seq x y z
N ALA A 1 -6.92 12.36 4.95
CA ALA A 1 -6.12 12.99 3.90
C ALA A 1 -7.07 13.49 2.83
N HIS A 2 -6.69 14.58 2.16
CA HIS A 2 -7.41 15.19 1.06
C HIS A 2 -6.40 15.49 -0.04
N GLY A 3 -6.83 15.40 -1.28
CA GLY A 3 -5.97 15.63 -2.43
C GLY A 3 -6.71 15.52 -3.76
N GLU A 4 -5.98 15.67 -4.86
CA GLU A 4 -6.52 15.58 -6.21
C GLU A 4 -6.51 14.12 -6.72
N HIS A 5 -5.36 13.43 -6.62
CA HIS A 5 -5.16 12.11 -7.21
C HIS A 5 -4.59 11.09 -6.20
N LEU A 6 -5.39 10.10 -5.83
CA LEU A 6 -4.97 8.97 -4.98
C LEU A 6 -4.58 7.76 -5.84
N LEU A 7 -3.48 7.11 -5.48
CA LEU A 7 -3.13 5.77 -5.96
C LEU A 7 -3.47 4.72 -4.89
N GLU A 8 -4.38 3.81 -5.18
CA GLU A 8 -4.68 2.64 -4.36
C GLU A 8 -3.93 1.42 -4.90
N LEU A 9 -2.85 1.00 -4.22
CA LEU A 9 -2.03 -0.15 -4.59
C LEU A 9 -2.57 -1.43 -3.96
N GLY A 10 -2.76 -2.47 -4.77
CA GLY A 10 -3.41 -3.71 -4.36
C GLY A 10 -4.88 -3.49 -4.04
N ALA A 11 -5.58 -2.78 -4.92
CA ALA A 11 -6.97 -2.38 -4.75
C ALA A 11 -7.93 -3.58 -4.65
N GLY A 12 -7.53 -4.73 -5.25
CA GLY A 12 -8.38 -5.90 -5.34
C GLY A 12 -9.73 -5.56 -5.96
N ALA A 13 -10.81 -6.08 -5.40
CA ALA A 13 -12.19 -5.79 -5.83
C ALA A 13 -12.74 -4.44 -5.29
N GLY A 14 -11.90 -3.44 -5.05
CA GLY A 14 -12.32 -2.09 -4.67
C GLY A 14 -13.02 -1.98 -3.32
N ARG A 15 -12.60 -2.79 -2.33
CA ARG A 15 -13.28 -2.81 -1.01
C ARG A 15 -13.10 -1.53 -0.22
N ASN A 16 -11.93 -0.92 -0.28
CA ASN A 16 -11.61 0.27 0.50
C ASN A 16 -11.89 1.56 -0.28
N THR A 17 -11.89 1.51 -1.60
CA THR A 17 -12.03 2.65 -2.52
C THR A 17 -13.15 3.64 -2.16
N PRO A 18 -14.39 3.22 -1.80
CA PRO A 18 -15.45 4.15 -1.45
C PRO A 18 -15.19 5.00 -0.20
N ARG A 19 -14.19 4.60 0.61
CA ARG A 19 -13.83 5.30 1.86
C ARG A 19 -12.90 6.50 1.63
N TYR A 20 -12.31 6.62 0.45
CA TYR A 20 -11.35 7.69 0.13
C TYR A 20 -12.08 8.93 -0.40
N THR A 21 -13.02 9.46 0.40
CA THR A 21 -13.88 10.57 0.03
C THR A 21 -13.16 11.92 -0.11
N GLY A 22 -11.93 12.00 0.37
CA GLY A 22 -11.13 13.24 0.34
C GLY A 22 -10.29 13.42 -0.91
N TYR A 23 -10.43 12.56 -1.94
CA TYR A 23 -9.69 12.67 -3.20
C TYR A 23 -10.68 12.76 -4.38
N ASP A 24 -10.34 13.62 -5.35
CA ASP A 24 -11.18 13.85 -6.52
C ASP A 24 -11.13 12.66 -7.49
N LYS A 25 -9.92 12.12 -7.72
CA LYS A 25 -9.66 10.98 -8.58
C LYS A 25 -8.93 9.87 -7.83
N ILE A 26 -9.24 8.63 -8.15
CA ILE A 26 -8.63 7.45 -7.56
C ILE A 26 -8.21 6.50 -8.67
N THR A 27 -6.91 6.22 -8.76
CA THR A 27 -6.39 5.15 -9.60
C THR A 27 -6.27 3.88 -8.78
N LEU A 28 -7.04 2.86 -9.15
CA LEU A 28 -6.98 1.52 -8.58
C LEU A 28 -5.94 0.72 -9.36
N LEU A 29 -4.90 0.27 -8.68
CA LEU A 29 -3.87 -0.59 -9.26
C LEU A 29 -3.88 -1.95 -8.57
N ASP A 30 -3.94 -3.00 -9.37
CA ASP A 30 -3.78 -4.37 -8.90
C ASP A 30 -3.05 -5.20 -9.97
N TYR A 31 -2.35 -6.25 -9.55
CA TYR A 31 -1.75 -7.21 -10.47
C TYR A 31 -2.80 -8.08 -11.17
N SER A 32 -3.91 -8.36 -10.48
CA SER A 32 -4.99 -9.22 -10.94
C SER A 32 -6.04 -8.42 -11.73
N ARG A 33 -6.07 -8.62 -13.04
CA ARG A 33 -7.11 -8.07 -13.92
C ARG A 33 -8.53 -8.45 -13.47
N THR A 34 -8.74 -9.71 -13.07
CA THR A 34 -10.04 -10.20 -12.59
C THR A 34 -10.53 -9.45 -11.36
N GLN A 35 -9.62 -9.09 -10.44
CA GLN A 35 -9.98 -8.28 -9.27
C GLN A 35 -10.41 -6.86 -9.67
N LEU A 36 -9.72 -6.26 -10.65
CA LEU A 36 -10.09 -4.92 -11.15
C LEU A 36 -11.42 -4.94 -11.92
N GLU A 37 -11.71 -5.99 -12.69
CA GLU A 37 -13.02 -6.18 -13.32
C GLU A 37 -14.15 -6.27 -12.27
N GLN A 38 -13.91 -6.95 -11.15
CA GLN A 38 -14.87 -6.97 -10.03
C GLN A 38 -14.99 -5.59 -9.35
N ALA A 39 -13.87 -4.85 -9.23
CA ALA A 39 -13.89 -3.50 -8.70
C ALA A 39 -14.70 -2.56 -9.60
N HIS A 40 -14.50 -2.62 -10.91
CA HIS A 40 -15.25 -1.86 -11.90
C HIS A 40 -16.74 -2.18 -11.84
N ALA A 41 -17.12 -3.45 -11.86
CA ALA A 41 -18.51 -3.87 -11.72
C ALA A 41 -19.19 -3.35 -10.43
N LYS A 42 -18.42 -3.20 -9.35
CA LYS A 42 -18.93 -2.71 -8.06
C LYS A 42 -19.00 -1.19 -7.95
N LEU A 43 -18.01 -0.47 -8.51
CA LEU A 43 -17.87 0.98 -8.39
C LEU A 43 -18.58 1.73 -9.52
N GLY A 44 -18.83 1.03 -10.64
CA GLY A 44 -19.47 1.58 -11.84
C GLY A 44 -18.55 2.48 -12.65
N ASP A 45 -19.09 2.94 -13.78
CA ASP A 45 -18.44 3.90 -14.66
C ASP A 45 -18.50 5.29 -14.03
N SER A 46 -17.34 5.81 -13.67
CA SER A 46 -17.22 7.15 -13.12
C SER A 46 -15.86 7.74 -13.52
N PRO A 47 -15.80 8.99 -13.97
CA PRO A 47 -14.54 9.66 -14.29
C PRO A 47 -13.62 9.83 -13.05
N ARG A 48 -14.15 9.52 -11.87
CA ARG A 48 -13.39 9.51 -10.62
C ARG A 48 -12.45 8.31 -10.52
N TYR A 49 -12.77 7.19 -11.15
CA TYR A 49 -12.04 5.93 -11.01
C TYR A 49 -11.31 5.57 -12.30
N LYS A 50 -10.03 5.18 -12.15
CA LYS A 50 -9.20 4.60 -13.19
C LYS A 50 -8.69 3.25 -12.73
N PHE A 51 -8.81 2.22 -13.55
CA PHE A 51 -8.42 0.85 -13.22
C PHE A 51 -7.20 0.44 -14.04
N ILE A 52 -6.10 0.06 -13.38
CA ILE A 52 -4.84 -0.26 -14.06
C ILE A 52 -4.30 -1.58 -13.55
N ALA A 53 -4.22 -2.58 -14.45
CA ALA A 53 -3.56 -3.85 -14.18
C ALA A 53 -2.06 -3.71 -14.42
N ALA A 54 -1.25 -3.75 -13.33
CA ALA A 54 0.19 -3.56 -13.45
C ALA A 54 0.95 -4.19 -12.27
N ASP A 55 2.26 -4.38 -12.50
CA ASP A 55 3.20 -4.82 -11.49
C ASP A 55 3.67 -3.62 -10.65
N VAL A 56 3.61 -3.76 -9.33
CA VAL A 56 4.07 -2.73 -8.38
C VAL A 56 5.55 -2.40 -8.52
N TYR A 57 6.35 -3.35 -8.96
CA TYR A 57 7.79 -3.15 -9.20
C TYR A 57 8.10 -2.31 -10.44
N ARG A 58 7.09 -2.04 -11.27
CA ARG A 58 7.20 -1.28 -12.53
C ARG A 58 5.96 -0.41 -12.74
N LEU A 59 5.69 0.47 -11.79
CA LEU A 59 4.50 1.33 -11.83
C LEU A 59 4.45 2.15 -13.12
N PRO A 60 3.33 2.06 -13.89
CA PRO A 60 3.19 2.68 -15.20
C PRO A 60 2.76 4.15 -15.11
N PHE A 61 3.44 4.93 -14.26
CA PHE A 61 3.14 6.33 -14.03
C PHE A 61 4.39 7.19 -14.12
N VAL A 62 4.21 8.44 -14.51
CA VAL A 62 5.25 9.48 -14.45
C VAL A 62 5.65 9.76 -13.00
N ASP A 63 6.81 10.35 -12.81
CA ASP A 63 7.28 10.75 -11.48
C ASP A 63 6.35 11.84 -10.92
N GLY A 64 5.98 11.76 -9.64
CA GLY A 64 5.10 12.72 -9.00
C GLY A 64 3.66 12.74 -9.52
N ALA A 65 3.15 11.64 -10.05
CA ALA A 65 1.79 11.55 -10.61
C ALA A 65 0.67 11.67 -9.57
N PHE A 66 0.96 11.44 -8.28
CA PHE A 66 -0.05 11.34 -7.22
C PHE A 66 0.33 12.16 -5.98
N ASP A 67 -0.65 12.79 -5.36
CA ASP A 67 -0.53 13.48 -4.07
C ASP A 67 -1.00 12.63 -2.87
N GLY A 68 -1.40 11.40 -3.13
CA GLY A 68 -1.70 10.41 -2.12
C GLY A 68 -1.52 8.98 -2.61
N ALA A 69 -1.12 8.08 -1.70
CA ALA A 69 -1.15 6.65 -1.97
C ALA A 69 -1.60 5.84 -0.75
N THR A 70 -2.22 4.71 -1.02
CA THR A 70 -2.53 3.69 -0.02
C THR A 70 -2.03 2.33 -0.47
N MET A 71 -1.42 1.57 0.46
CA MET A 71 -1.02 0.18 0.27
C MET A 71 -1.50 -0.61 1.50
N ILE A 72 -2.71 -1.15 1.42
CA ILE A 72 -3.39 -1.81 2.55
C ILE A 72 -3.58 -3.28 2.24
N ARG A 73 -3.03 -4.15 3.08
CA ARG A 73 -3.03 -5.61 2.90
C ARG A 73 -2.38 -6.05 1.59
N THR A 74 -1.31 -5.37 1.20
CA THR A 74 -0.66 -5.58 -0.10
C THR A 74 0.83 -5.86 0.08
N LEU A 75 1.53 -5.11 0.95
CA LEU A 75 2.98 -5.25 1.13
C LEU A 75 3.40 -6.68 1.51
N HIS A 76 2.56 -7.41 2.24
CA HIS A 76 2.86 -8.79 2.63
C HIS A 76 2.87 -9.80 1.46
N HIS A 77 2.49 -9.39 0.24
CA HIS A 77 2.66 -10.17 -0.97
C HIS A 77 3.93 -9.80 -1.76
N MET A 78 4.76 -8.89 -1.24
CA MET A 78 5.95 -8.39 -1.91
C MET A 78 7.20 -9.08 -1.38
N SER A 79 7.90 -9.82 -2.24
CA SER A 79 9.18 -10.45 -1.92
C SER A 79 10.30 -9.43 -1.75
N ASP A 80 10.23 -8.31 -2.47
CA ASP A 80 11.16 -7.17 -2.38
C ASP A 80 10.39 -5.90 -1.98
N ALA A 81 10.08 -5.79 -0.68
CA ALA A 81 9.36 -4.65 -0.15
C ALA A 81 10.10 -3.30 -0.38
N PRO A 82 11.44 -3.19 -0.24
CA PRO A 82 12.17 -1.98 -0.59
C PRO A 82 11.98 -1.52 -2.03
N ALA A 83 12.06 -2.44 -3.00
CA ALA A 83 11.85 -2.10 -4.42
C ALA A 83 10.43 -1.59 -4.69
N ALA A 84 9.41 -2.20 -4.08
CA ALA A 84 8.04 -1.74 -4.17
C ALA A 84 7.87 -0.33 -3.56
N LEU A 85 8.43 -0.09 -2.36
CA LEU A 85 8.39 1.22 -1.70
C LEU A 85 9.11 2.31 -2.52
N ALA A 86 10.23 1.99 -3.17
CA ALA A 86 10.94 2.91 -4.04
C ALA A 86 10.08 3.33 -5.26
N GLN A 87 9.33 2.39 -5.85
CA GLN A 87 8.38 2.72 -6.91
C GLN A 87 7.23 3.62 -6.43
N VAL A 88 6.67 3.33 -5.25
CA VAL A 88 5.65 4.19 -4.65
C VAL A 88 6.21 5.60 -4.41
N ARG A 89 7.42 5.72 -3.86
CA ARG A 89 8.06 7.02 -3.61
C ARG A 89 8.24 7.82 -4.90
N ARG A 90 8.65 7.18 -5.98
CA ARG A 90 8.87 7.81 -7.28
C ARG A 90 7.62 8.49 -7.83
N VAL A 91 6.47 7.83 -7.73
CA VAL A 91 5.22 8.32 -8.32
C VAL A 91 4.47 9.33 -7.43
N LEU A 92 4.98 9.59 -6.23
CA LEU A 92 4.38 10.54 -5.28
C LEU A 92 5.04 11.92 -5.37
N THR A 93 4.21 12.98 -5.28
CA THR A 93 4.65 14.38 -5.13
C THR A 93 5.41 14.59 -3.82
N GLY A 94 6.08 15.73 -3.67
CA GLY A 94 6.86 16.03 -2.46
C GLY A 94 6.02 16.23 -1.20
N ASP A 95 4.78 16.62 -1.35
CA ASP A 95 3.80 16.87 -0.26
C ASP A 95 2.78 15.74 -0.07
N ALA A 96 2.93 14.64 -0.80
CA ALA A 96 2.00 13.53 -0.78
C ALA A 96 1.87 12.87 0.62
N THR A 97 0.73 12.28 0.88
CA THR A 97 0.51 11.40 2.04
C THR A 97 0.52 9.93 1.60
N PHE A 98 1.32 9.11 2.25
CA PHE A 98 1.33 7.67 2.04
C PHE A 98 0.78 6.92 3.25
N ILE A 99 -0.22 6.07 3.05
CA ILE A 99 -0.77 5.16 4.06
C ILE A 99 -0.35 3.73 3.73
N LEU A 100 0.50 3.17 4.56
CA LEU A 100 0.99 1.80 4.45
C LEU A 100 0.41 0.94 5.56
N GLU A 101 -0.07 -0.25 5.23
CA GLU A 101 -0.33 -1.31 6.22
C GLU A 101 0.63 -2.47 5.97
N TYR A 102 1.20 -3.01 7.04
CA TYR A 102 2.05 -4.20 6.97
C TYR A 102 1.70 -5.24 8.03
N ALA A 103 1.93 -6.50 7.69
CA ALA A 103 1.84 -7.63 8.59
C ALA A 103 3.10 -7.68 9.47
N ASN A 104 2.89 -7.61 10.79
CA ASN A 104 3.97 -7.51 11.78
C ASN A 104 4.30 -8.87 12.39
N LYS A 105 5.50 -9.39 12.11
CA LYS A 105 5.97 -10.65 12.70
C LYS A 105 6.24 -10.56 14.21
N ARG A 106 6.58 -9.35 14.71
CA ARG A 106 6.87 -9.09 16.14
C ARG A 106 5.59 -8.74 16.91
N ASN A 107 4.57 -9.56 16.80
CA ASN A 107 3.35 -9.40 17.58
C ASN A 107 3.32 -10.34 18.80
N VAL A 108 2.49 -10.01 19.80
CA VAL A 108 2.39 -10.79 21.06
C VAL A 108 2.14 -12.28 20.80
N LYS A 109 1.26 -12.60 19.86
CA LYS A 109 0.94 -14.00 19.51
C LYS A 109 2.16 -14.76 18.98
N SER A 110 2.94 -14.14 18.08
CA SER A 110 4.16 -14.75 17.55
C SER A 110 5.24 -14.90 18.62
N MET A 111 5.40 -13.89 19.50
CA MET A 111 6.33 -13.98 20.61
C MET A 111 6.01 -15.13 21.58
N LEU A 112 4.72 -15.28 21.94
CA LEU A 112 4.26 -16.38 22.79
C LEU A 112 4.44 -17.75 22.12
N ARG A 113 4.11 -17.85 20.83
CA ARG A 113 4.32 -19.11 20.07
C ARG A 113 5.78 -19.51 20.00
N TYR A 114 6.67 -18.54 19.79
CA TYR A 114 8.10 -18.78 19.77
C TYR A 114 8.62 -19.24 21.15
N LEU A 115 8.24 -18.54 22.22
CA LEU A 115 8.58 -18.91 23.59
C LEU A 115 8.11 -20.33 23.95
N LEU A 116 6.91 -20.70 23.49
CA LEU A 116 6.33 -22.03 23.72
C LEU A 116 6.78 -23.07 22.69
N LYS A 117 7.79 -22.77 21.86
CA LYS A 117 8.33 -23.65 20.81
C LYS A 117 7.23 -24.17 19.84
N LYS A 118 6.22 -23.34 19.55
CA LYS A 118 5.10 -23.65 18.62
C LYS A 118 5.27 -23.01 17.25
N GLN A 119 6.43 -22.44 16.98
CA GLN A 119 6.85 -21.96 15.65
C GLN A 119 8.38 -21.99 15.56
N ASP A 120 8.91 -22.18 14.37
CA ASP A 120 10.34 -22.39 14.12
C ASP A 120 11.10 -21.08 13.86
N TRP A 121 10.40 -20.05 13.39
CA TRP A 121 11.01 -18.75 13.10
C TRP A 121 10.92 -17.79 14.28
N SER A 122 11.97 -16.96 14.44
CA SER A 122 12.07 -15.96 15.50
C SER A 122 11.33 -14.67 15.13
N PRO A 123 10.44 -14.14 16.01
CA PRO A 123 9.84 -12.82 15.81
C PRO A 123 10.82 -11.66 16.03
N TYR A 124 12.02 -11.92 16.52
CA TYR A 124 13.01 -10.89 16.90
C TYR A 124 14.06 -10.62 15.82
N THR A 125 14.24 -11.50 14.84
CA THR A 125 15.13 -11.26 13.69
C THR A 125 14.55 -10.20 12.77
N ILE A 126 15.41 -9.39 12.15
CA ILE A 126 15.00 -8.30 11.26
C ILE A 126 14.47 -8.84 9.93
N ASP A 127 14.99 -9.98 9.46
CA ASP A 127 14.63 -10.57 8.18
C ASP A 127 13.14 -10.85 8.07
N PRO A 128 12.52 -10.63 6.91
CA PRO A 128 11.16 -11.05 6.64
C PRO A 128 10.98 -12.56 6.85
N VAL A 129 9.79 -12.98 7.21
CA VAL A 129 9.44 -14.39 7.24
C VAL A 129 8.33 -14.67 6.24
N GLU A 130 8.60 -15.59 5.33
CA GLU A 130 7.58 -16.14 4.44
C GLU A 130 6.95 -17.35 5.14
N TYR A 131 5.71 -17.20 5.61
CA TYR A 131 5.01 -18.28 6.34
C TYR A 131 4.08 -19.10 5.42
N LEU A 132 3.74 -18.57 4.25
CA LEU A 132 3.08 -19.24 3.13
C LEU A 132 3.66 -18.66 1.83
N PRO A 133 3.60 -19.36 0.70
CA PRO A 133 4.09 -18.83 -0.57
C PRO A 133 3.56 -17.43 -0.86
N LEU A 134 4.47 -16.48 -1.08
CA LEU A 134 4.19 -15.05 -1.30
C LEU A 134 3.36 -14.39 -0.19
N ASN A 135 3.57 -14.82 1.06
CA ASN A 135 2.98 -14.16 2.23
C ASN A 135 4.05 -13.93 3.29
N PHE A 136 4.44 -12.67 3.43
CA PHE A 136 5.53 -12.23 4.28
C PHE A 136 5.04 -11.43 5.49
N ASP A 137 5.59 -11.74 6.65
CA ASP A 137 5.48 -10.90 7.84
C ASP A 137 6.82 -10.16 8.05
N PHE A 138 6.74 -8.88 8.40
CA PHE A 138 7.89 -7.99 8.50
C PHE A 138 8.19 -7.58 9.94
N HIS A 139 9.47 -7.38 10.24
CA HIS A 139 9.86 -6.80 11.53
C HIS A 139 9.70 -5.26 11.49
N PRO A 140 9.16 -4.62 12.54
CA PRO A 140 8.96 -3.16 12.57
C PRO A 140 10.23 -2.33 12.32
N ALA A 141 11.40 -2.84 12.71
CA ALA A 141 12.67 -2.16 12.45
C ALA A 141 13.03 -2.19 10.96
N ALA A 142 12.79 -3.32 10.27
CA ALA A 142 13.00 -3.41 8.82
C ALA A 142 12.12 -2.40 8.07
N ILE A 143 10.81 -2.36 8.40
CA ILE A 143 9.90 -1.39 7.78
C ILE A 143 10.36 0.05 8.03
N ARG A 144 10.76 0.42 9.24
CA ARG A 144 11.28 1.76 9.53
C ARG A 144 12.52 2.11 8.72
N GLN A 145 13.45 1.15 8.59
CA GLN A 145 14.67 1.34 7.81
C GLN A 145 14.34 1.52 6.33
N TRP A 146 13.54 0.61 5.74
CA TRP A 146 13.16 0.69 4.34
C TRP A 146 12.39 1.95 3.99
N MET A 147 11.46 2.37 4.85
CA MET A 147 10.74 3.64 4.66
C MET A 147 11.71 4.83 4.62
N LYS A 148 12.68 4.88 5.56
CA LYS A 148 13.70 5.92 5.58
C LYS A 148 14.58 5.90 4.33
N ASP A 149 15.09 4.72 3.96
CA ASP A 149 16.00 4.54 2.83
C ASP A 149 15.34 4.85 1.48
N THR A 150 14.03 4.65 1.39
CA THR A 150 13.23 4.99 0.21
C THR A 150 12.67 6.41 0.22
N GLY A 151 13.04 7.24 1.21
CA GLY A 151 12.68 8.66 1.24
C GLY A 151 11.34 8.98 1.87
N PHE A 152 10.87 8.13 2.81
CA PHE A 152 9.67 8.38 3.60
C PHE A 152 10.00 8.72 5.06
N ARG A 153 9.27 9.67 5.63
CA ARG A 153 9.26 9.99 7.06
C ARG A 153 7.96 9.51 7.69
N ILE A 154 8.07 8.62 8.65
CA ILE A 154 6.91 8.13 9.41
C ILE A 154 6.43 9.22 10.34
N GLU A 155 5.18 9.63 10.21
CA GLU A 155 4.53 10.64 11.05
C GLU A 155 3.72 10.02 12.19
N ARG A 156 3.03 8.91 11.89
CA ARG A 156 2.16 8.24 12.84
C ARG A 156 2.06 6.76 12.55
N ALA A 157 2.02 5.95 13.60
CA ALA A 157 1.69 4.54 13.52
C ALA A 157 0.45 4.23 14.36
N ILE A 158 -0.42 3.38 13.84
CA ILE A 158 -1.61 2.85 14.54
C ILE A 158 -1.55 1.34 14.45
N THR A 159 -1.66 0.69 15.59
CA THR A 159 -1.69 -0.76 15.69
C THR A 159 -3.15 -1.24 15.77
N VAL A 160 -3.45 -2.34 15.08
CA VAL A 160 -4.81 -2.89 15.01
C VAL A 160 -4.82 -4.41 15.16
N SER A 161 -5.99 -4.96 15.46
CA SER A 161 -6.19 -6.41 15.59
C SER A 161 -5.50 -7.04 16.83
N HIS A 162 -5.35 -6.31 17.93
CA HIS A 162 -4.75 -6.80 19.18
C HIS A 162 -5.54 -7.99 19.75
N PHE A 163 -6.86 -7.91 19.71
CA PHE A 163 -7.78 -8.90 20.29
C PHE A 163 -8.27 -9.94 19.28
N ARG A 164 -7.51 -10.20 18.21
CA ARG A 164 -7.84 -11.21 17.19
C ARG A 164 -7.55 -12.64 17.68
N VAL A 165 -8.12 -12.99 18.85
CA VAL A 165 -8.02 -14.30 19.48
C VAL A 165 -9.40 -14.96 19.49
N GLY A 166 -9.50 -16.19 19.01
CA GLY A 166 -10.79 -16.89 18.85
C GLY A 166 -11.60 -17.03 20.14
N PHE A 167 -10.94 -17.26 21.27
CA PHE A 167 -11.55 -17.32 22.59
C PHE A 167 -12.20 -15.97 22.98
N LEU A 168 -11.47 -14.84 22.81
CA LEU A 168 -11.99 -13.51 23.16
C LEU A 168 -13.21 -13.14 22.33
N LYS A 169 -13.23 -13.51 21.04
CA LYS A 169 -14.37 -13.26 20.16
C LYS A 169 -15.65 -14.02 20.55
N ARG A 170 -15.50 -15.14 21.28
CA ARG A 170 -16.66 -15.91 21.78
C ARG A 170 -17.14 -15.40 23.13
N ALA A 171 -16.24 -14.89 23.97
CA ALA A 171 -16.52 -14.50 25.34
C ALA A 171 -16.89 -13.03 25.52
N VAL A 172 -16.50 -12.15 24.58
CA VAL A 172 -16.63 -10.70 24.69
C VAL A 172 -17.41 -10.14 23.50
N PRO A 173 -18.38 -9.23 23.71
CA PRO A 173 -19.11 -8.57 22.63
C PRO A 173 -18.15 -7.87 21.65
N THR A 174 -18.40 -8.02 20.35
CA THR A 174 -17.54 -7.49 19.27
C THR A 174 -17.35 -5.98 19.37
N GLY A 175 -18.40 -5.22 19.77
CA GLY A 175 -18.31 -3.77 19.95
C GLY A 175 -17.33 -3.35 21.04
N LEU A 176 -17.29 -4.08 22.17
CA LEU A 176 -16.34 -3.84 23.24
C LEU A 176 -14.91 -4.16 22.80
N LEU A 177 -14.71 -5.28 22.09
CA LEU A 177 -13.38 -5.62 21.54
C LEU A 177 -12.90 -4.56 20.53
N ALA A 178 -13.78 -4.05 19.68
CA ALA A 178 -13.45 -2.99 18.72
C ALA A 178 -13.09 -1.68 19.43
N TRP A 179 -13.80 -1.31 20.49
CA TRP A 179 -13.50 -0.13 21.30
C TRP A 179 -12.13 -0.26 22.00
N LEU A 180 -11.87 -1.40 22.65
CA LEU A 180 -10.56 -1.69 23.27
C LEU A 180 -9.43 -1.70 22.23
N ASP A 181 -9.65 -2.27 21.03
CA ASP A 181 -8.68 -2.27 19.94
C ASP A 181 -8.37 -0.84 19.46
N SER A 182 -9.38 0.03 19.41
CA SER A 182 -9.21 1.44 19.06
C SER A 182 -8.36 2.18 20.08
N LEU A 183 -8.56 1.95 21.38
CA LEU A 183 -7.72 2.53 22.44
C LEU A 183 -6.28 2.00 22.38
N ALA A 184 -6.12 0.68 22.26
CA ALA A 184 -4.81 0.06 22.13
C ALA A 184 -4.07 0.54 20.87
N GLY A 185 -4.81 0.83 19.78
CA GLY A 185 -4.27 1.37 18.54
C GLY A 185 -3.53 2.70 18.69
N LEU A 186 -3.92 3.52 19.67
CA LEU A 186 -3.25 4.81 19.94
C LEU A 186 -1.82 4.64 20.47
N THR A 187 -1.46 3.47 20.99
CA THR A 187 -0.10 3.16 21.46
C THR A 187 0.87 2.84 20.33
N GLY A 188 0.41 2.83 19.08
CA GLY A 188 1.20 2.45 17.91
C GLY A 188 2.47 3.26 17.68
N ASN A 189 2.55 4.50 18.18
CA ASN A 189 3.79 5.29 18.12
C ASN A 189 4.85 4.82 19.14
N LEU A 190 4.46 4.08 20.16
CA LEU A 190 5.36 3.62 21.23
C LEU A 190 5.87 2.20 20.94
N TRP A 191 4.95 1.30 20.59
CA TRP A 191 5.30 -0.11 20.33
C TRP A 191 4.35 -0.77 19.32
N HIS A 192 4.93 -1.66 18.53
CA HIS A 192 4.18 -2.45 17.55
C HIS A 192 4.06 -3.90 18.06
N LEU A 193 3.02 -4.17 18.85
CA LEU A 193 2.77 -5.50 19.43
C LEU A 193 1.57 -6.21 18.81
N SER A 194 0.85 -5.55 17.92
CA SER A 194 -0.27 -6.12 17.16
C SER A 194 0.19 -6.79 15.86
N PRO A 195 -0.60 -7.70 15.30
CA PRO A 195 -0.27 -8.38 14.03
C PRO A 195 -0.35 -7.47 12.78
N SER A 196 -1.04 -6.34 12.85
CA SER A 196 -1.15 -5.40 11.74
C SER A 196 -0.88 -3.97 12.23
N VAL A 197 -0.08 -3.24 11.47
CA VAL A 197 0.32 -1.87 11.76
C VAL A 197 0.07 -0.98 10.56
N PHE A 198 -0.66 0.10 10.77
CA PHE A 198 -0.86 1.18 9.81
C PHE A 198 0.14 2.29 10.07
N ILE A 199 0.79 2.75 9.02
CA ILE A 199 1.72 3.89 9.04
C ILE A 199 1.15 4.99 8.17
N ARG A 200 1.10 6.21 8.69
CA ARG A 200 1.02 7.43 7.90
C ARG A 200 2.44 7.96 7.71
N ALA A 201 2.82 8.19 6.47
CA ALA A 201 4.13 8.73 6.13
C ALA A 201 3.99 9.96 5.20
N ALA A 202 4.93 10.88 5.36
CA ALA A 202 5.21 11.99 4.46
C ALA A 202 6.51 11.74 3.72
N MET A 203 6.77 12.54 2.70
CA MET A 203 8.03 12.50 1.96
C MET A 203 9.15 13.15 2.79
N LEU A 204 10.38 12.63 2.66
CA LEU A 204 11.58 13.33 3.13
C LEU A 204 11.98 14.41 2.10
N ASP A 205 12.27 15.62 2.58
CA ASP A 205 12.52 16.82 1.79
C ASP A 205 13.79 16.79 0.90
N GLN A 206 14.50 15.66 0.80
CA GLN A 206 15.85 15.62 0.24
C GLN A 206 15.96 15.00 -1.17
N THR A 207 14.89 14.84 -1.92
CA THR A 207 15.01 14.29 -3.28
C THR A 207 14.79 15.38 -4.34
N PRO A 208 15.83 15.86 -5.01
CA PRO A 208 15.73 16.97 -5.99
C PRO A 208 14.82 16.69 -7.19
N ALA A 209 14.59 15.41 -7.51
CA ALA A 209 13.85 15.00 -8.71
C ALA A 209 12.33 15.21 -8.64
N VAL A 210 11.74 15.39 -7.44
CA VAL A 210 10.27 15.48 -7.27
C VAL A 210 9.80 16.90 -6.95
N GLN A 211 10.71 17.86 -6.83
CA GLN A 211 10.37 19.24 -6.45
C GLN A 211 9.62 20.05 -7.53
N ASN A 212 9.50 19.55 -8.77
CA ASN A 212 8.96 20.35 -9.88
C ASN A 212 7.51 20.02 -10.29
N THR A 213 6.86 19.05 -9.68
CA THR A 213 5.44 18.81 -9.97
C THR A 213 4.57 19.35 -8.85
N THR A 214 4.13 20.59 -9.04
CA THR A 214 3.22 21.28 -8.10
C THR A 214 1.78 20.75 -8.19
N LYS A 215 1.50 19.87 -9.14
CA LYS A 215 0.15 19.35 -9.38
C LYS A 215 0.19 17.88 -9.81
N PRO A 216 -0.53 16.98 -9.12
CA PRO A 216 -0.58 15.58 -9.51
C PRO A 216 -1.32 15.44 -10.84
N THR A 217 -0.71 14.79 -11.81
CA THR A 217 -1.29 14.64 -13.15
C THR A 217 -2.04 13.33 -13.35
N GLY A 218 -1.73 12.31 -12.52
CA GLY A 218 -2.16 10.93 -12.77
C GLY A 218 -1.63 10.35 -14.10
N GLY A 219 -0.58 10.98 -14.65
CA GLY A 219 -0.04 10.68 -15.98
C GLY A 219 0.56 9.28 -16.08
N LEU A 220 0.39 8.67 -17.25
CA LEU A 220 0.91 7.33 -17.55
C LEU A 220 2.34 7.40 -18.08
N ALA A 221 3.14 6.39 -17.75
CA ALA A 221 4.47 6.17 -18.32
C ALA A 221 4.66 4.69 -18.66
N CYS A 222 5.44 4.43 -19.68
CA CYS A 222 5.76 3.08 -20.10
C CYS A 222 6.54 2.33 -18.98
N PRO A 223 6.04 1.19 -18.47
CA PRO A 223 6.72 0.43 -17.43
C PRO A 223 8.05 -0.18 -17.89
N ALA A 224 8.32 -0.19 -19.21
CA ALA A 224 9.55 -0.73 -19.77
C ALA A 224 10.65 0.31 -20.00
N CYS A 225 10.31 1.49 -20.57
CA CYS A 225 11.30 2.52 -20.93
C CYS A 225 11.03 3.89 -20.29
N ARG A 226 9.92 4.05 -19.52
CA ARG A 226 9.49 5.25 -18.81
C ARG A 226 9.14 6.45 -19.70
N ALA A 227 9.04 6.28 -21.02
CA ALA A 227 8.49 7.32 -21.88
C ALA A 227 7.05 7.61 -21.46
N GLU A 228 6.68 8.88 -21.42
CA GLU A 228 5.31 9.31 -21.15
C GLU A 228 4.35 8.72 -22.19
N LEU A 229 3.18 8.31 -21.73
CA LEU A 229 2.16 7.69 -22.57
C LEU A 229 0.94 8.60 -22.64
N GLU A 230 0.40 8.77 -23.85
CA GLU A 230 -0.91 9.36 -24.03
C GLU A 230 -1.99 8.30 -23.82
N ASP A 231 -2.98 8.65 -22.98
CA ASP A 231 -4.11 7.76 -22.68
C ASP A 231 -5.12 7.79 -23.84
N THR A 232 -4.83 7.02 -24.90
CA THR A 232 -5.58 7.01 -26.15
C THR A 232 -6.19 5.63 -26.41
N PRO A 233 -7.45 5.39 -25.95
CA PRO A 233 -8.14 4.13 -26.27
C PRO A 233 -8.30 3.89 -27.78
N PRO A 234 -8.40 2.64 -28.27
CA PRO A 234 -8.47 1.38 -27.50
C PRO A 234 -7.09 0.75 -27.19
N GLU A 235 -5.99 1.30 -27.66
CA GLU A 235 -4.63 0.81 -27.45
C GLU A 235 -3.68 1.98 -27.21
N ILE A 236 -2.92 1.91 -26.12
CA ILE A 236 -1.87 2.87 -25.84
C ILE A 236 -0.55 2.34 -26.38
N ARG A 237 0.07 3.04 -27.33
CA ARG A 237 1.36 2.67 -27.91
C ARG A 237 2.48 3.58 -27.42
N CYS A 238 3.52 2.96 -26.85
CA CYS A 238 4.67 3.70 -26.35
C CYS A 238 5.49 4.34 -27.48
N PRO A 239 5.69 5.68 -27.46
CA PRO A 239 6.50 6.35 -28.49
C PRO A 239 7.99 6.02 -28.37
N GLY A 240 8.48 5.60 -27.20
CA GLY A 240 9.90 5.32 -26.96
C GLY A 240 10.34 3.92 -27.35
N CYS A 241 9.52 2.87 -27.13
CA CYS A 241 9.91 1.49 -27.37
C CYS A 241 8.91 0.69 -28.23
N GLY A 242 7.83 1.30 -28.70
CA GLY A 242 6.83 0.67 -29.58
C GLY A 242 5.90 -0.34 -28.90
N ARG A 243 6.04 -0.59 -27.59
CA ARG A 243 5.14 -1.52 -26.87
C ARG A 243 3.70 -1.00 -26.88
N ALA A 244 2.78 -1.93 -27.05
CA ALA A 244 1.35 -1.66 -27.01
C ALA A 244 0.76 -2.17 -25.68
N TYR A 245 -0.21 -1.42 -25.17
CA TYR A 245 -0.96 -1.70 -23.95
C TYR A 245 -2.45 -1.63 -24.28
N GLU A 246 -3.16 -2.71 -24.00
CA GLU A 246 -4.59 -2.80 -24.25
C GLU A 246 -5.36 -1.89 -23.28
N VAL A 247 -6.30 -1.11 -23.80
CA VAL A 247 -7.33 -0.40 -23.03
C VAL A 247 -8.64 -1.13 -23.24
N LYS A 248 -9.29 -1.54 -22.16
CA LYS A 248 -10.53 -2.28 -22.18
C LYS A 248 -11.59 -1.48 -21.42
N ASP A 249 -12.75 -1.34 -22.09
CA ASP A 249 -13.94 -0.66 -21.55
C ASP A 249 -13.66 0.81 -21.09
N GLY A 250 -12.72 1.47 -21.76
CA GLY A 250 -12.34 2.86 -21.48
C GLY A 250 -11.28 2.99 -20.44
#